data_03ca27b40ae84b5b8f8af656cd6a491f
#
_entry.id   03ca27b40ae84b5b8f8af656cd6a491f
#
_cell.length_a   1.000
_cell.length_b   1.000
_cell.length_c   1.000
_cell.angle_alpha   90.00
_cell.angle_beta   90.00
_cell.angle_gamma   90.00
#
_symmetry.space_group_name_H-M   'P 1'
#
loop_
_entity.id
_entity.type
_entity.pdbx_description
1 polymer ?
#
loop_
_entity_poly.entity_id
_entity_poly.type
_entity_poly.pdbx_seq_one_letter_code
_entity_poly.pdbx_strand_id
1 'polypeptide(L)'
;GGIYDSAEYDKAIAWAREHLTIGENRNLPANTRTQEEYDRQFEYSIKMVLVARDLMEGNPRLAELGYVEEAGGHNAIAAGFQGQRQWTDCRPNGDIMEPLLNTTFDWNGKRQEVVFATEGDACNGLSMLFNSVLTNRPQLFSDVRTYWSPEAVERVTGHQLEGRAAKGFIDLRNSGATTLNATGQERDADGNPVIKPWWEITEEEIEADLRATTFHAANAEYFPGGGFSTHFVTAGGMPVTASRLNFVAGLGPVLQVSEGWTIELPDEVRDTIESRTDPLWPTTFFVPRLTGQGAHASVYDWMANWGANHTATGYGHFGADLITLASMLRIPVYMHNVPPERIMRPKAWIPFGTADLESADFRACAAFEQLRTVAGDQHVVTRAAVQFVAAAVLACREQFGAVFAKVAEERRAVEVHQAAVGRDVNAVAGQYVVAVAAVVLRNGTRFVQCLRCAVV
;
A
#
# COMPACT_ATOMS: atom_id res chain seq x y z
N GLY A 1 8.05 -17.57 -18.32
CA GLY A 1 8.16 -16.16 -18.66
C GLY A 1 6.77 -15.57 -18.81
N GLY A 2 6.59 -14.32 -18.35
CA GLY A 2 5.34 -13.61 -18.55
C GLY A 2 5.15 -13.19 -20.01
N ILE A 3 3.94 -12.78 -20.36
CA ILE A 3 3.62 -12.13 -21.63
C ILE A 3 3.89 -10.64 -21.43
N TYR A 4 4.74 -10.05 -22.25
CA TYR A 4 5.10 -8.64 -22.23
C TYR A 4 5.63 -8.20 -23.60
N ASP A 5 5.61 -6.91 -23.89
CA ASP A 5 6.26 -6.33 -25.06
C ASP A 5 7.78 -6.31 -24.88
N SER A 6 8.50 -7.07 -25.72
CA SER A 6 9.96 -7.15 -25.63
C SER A 6 10.66 -5.85 -25.98
N ALA A 7 10.10 -5.03 -26.87
CA ALA A 7 10.69 -3.75 -27.25
C ALA A 7 10.57 -2.73 -26.10
N GLU A 8 9.44 -2.74 -25.38
CA GLU A 8 9.30 -1.94 -24.18
C GLU A 8 10.19 -2.45 -23.04
N TYR A 9 10.32 -3.78 -22.91
CA TYR A 9 11.24 -4.35 -21.93
C TYR A 9 12.69 -3.90 -22.16
N ASP A 10 13.16 -3.89 -23.41
CA ASP A 10 14.52 -3.45 -23.73
C ASP A 10 14.74 -1.99 -23.32
N LYS A 11 13.74 -1.12 -23.48
CA LYS A 11 13.76 0.26 -23.00
C LYS A 11 13.76 0.35 -21.49
N ALA A 12 12.87 -0.41 -20.83
CA ALA A 12 12.73 -0.42 -19.38
C ALA A 12 14.00 -0.91 -18.67
N ILE A 13 14.59 -2.01 -19.14
CA ILE A 13 15.81 -2.56 -18.53
C ILE A 13 17.04 -1.67 -18.75
N ALA A 14 17.14 -1.00 -19.92
CA ALA A 14 18.20 -0.05 -20.18
C ALA A 14 18.10 1.15 -19.22
N TRP A 15 16.92 1.74 -19.08
CA TRP A 15 16.65 2.81 -18.14
C TRP A 15 16.93 2.38 -16.68
N ALA A 16 16.43 1.22 -16.27
CA ALA A 16 16.63 0.72 -14.93
C ALA A 16 18.11 0.51 -14.58
N ARG A 17 18.91 0.03 -15.52
CA ARG A 17 20.36 -0.13 -15.34
C ARG A 17 21.11 1.21 -15.28
N GLU A 18 20.59 2.25 -15.90
CA GLU A 18 21.18 3.60 -15.90
C GLU A 18 20.82 4.38 -14.63
N HIS A 19 19.57 4.27 -14.17
CA HIS A 19 19.03 5.16 -13.14
C HIS A 19 18.86 4.51 -11.75
N LEU A 20 18.68 3.18 -11.66
CA LEU A 20 18.50 2.51 -10.39
C LEU A 20 19.85 2.15 -9.75
N THR A 21 20.20 2.83 -8.67
CA THR A 21 21.46 2.60 -7.94
C THR A 21 21.40 1.29 -7.16
N ILE A 22 22.24 0.33 -7.52
CA ILE A 22 22.38 -0.91 -6.75
C ILE A 22 23.32 -0.66 -5.58
N GLY A 23 22.83 -0.87 -4.36
CA GLY A 23 23.57 -0.72 -3.13
C GLY A 23 24.36 -1.97 -2.73
N GLU A 24 25.04 -1.87 -1.60
CA GLU A 24 25.86 -2.96 -1.05
C GLU A 24 24.99 -4.20 -0.74
N ASN A 25 25.51 -5.38 -1.08
CA ASN A 25 24.89 -6.65 -0.68
C ASN A 25 25.23 -6.94 0.79
N ARG A 26 24.24 -6.96 1.66
CA ARG A 26 24.41 -7.20 3.12
C ARG A 26 24.08 -8.64 3.53
N ASN A 27 23.88 -9.54 2.59
CA ASN A 27 23.69 -10.96 2.89
C ASN A 27 24.98 -11.58 3.46
N LEU A 28 24.82 -12.57 4.33
CA LEU A 28 25.93 -13.39 4.78
C LEU A 28 26.61 -14.08 3.59
N PRO A 29 27.93 -14.34 3.63
CA PRO A 29 28.64 -14.99 2.53
C PRO A 29 28.01 -16.33 2.09
N ALA A 30 27.44 -17.09 3.02
CA ALA A 30 26.75 -18.35 2.71
C ALA A 30 25.45 -18.17 1.92
N ASN A 31 24.86 -16.98 1.98
CA ASN A 31 23.58 -16.63 1.35
C ASN A 31 23.77 -15.70 0.14
N THR A 32 25.01 -15.28 -0.13
CA THR A 32 25.33 -14.43 -1.27
C THR A 32 25.30 -15.25 -2.55
N ARG A 33 24.61 -14.73 -3.56
CA ARG A 33 24.48 -15.33 -4.89
C ARG A 33 25.56 -14.83 -5.85
N THR A 34 25.69 -15.46 -7.00
CA THR A 34 26.57 -14.97 -8.06
C THR A 34 26.01 -13.69 -8.68
N GLN A 35 26.86 -12.86 -9.28
CA GLN A 35 26.44 -11.66 -10.00
C GLN A 35 25.44 -11.98 -11.11
N GLU A 36 25.66 -13.07 -11.84
CA GLU A 36 24.74 -13.52 -12.89
C GLU A 36 23.34 -13.88 -12.35
N GLU A 37 23.25 -14.39 -11.11
CA GLU A 37 21.96 -14.66 -10.47
C GLU A 37 21.26 -13.36 -10.06
N TYR A 38 21.99 -12.39 -9.53
CA TYR A 38 21.44 -11.07 -9.24
C TYR A 38 20.99 -10.36 -10.51
N ASP A 39 21.75 -10.41 -11.58
CA ASP A 39 21.38 -9.83 -12.88
C ASP A 39 20.08 -10.45 -13.41
N ARG A 40 19.95 -11.78 -13.34
CA ARG A 40 18.70 -12.47 -13.72
C ARG A 40 17.52 -12.08 -12.85
N GLN A 41 17.73 -11.88 -11.53
CA GLN A 41 16.68 -11.44 -10.62
C GLN A 41 16.25 -10.01 -10.91
N PHE A 42 17.20 -9.12 -11.20
CA PHE A 42 16.92 -7.74 -11.60
C PHE A 42 16.09 -7.69 -12.89
N GLU A 43 16.52 -8.40 -13.93
CA GLU A 43 15.77 -8.53 -15.19
C GLU A 43 14.36 -9.09 -14.97
N TYR A 44 14.24 -10.09 -14.08
CA TYR A 44 12.95 -10.67 -13.75
C TYR A 44 12.04 -9.65 -13.06
N SER A 45 12.56 -8.86 -12.14
CA SER A 45 11.81 -7.82 -11.43
C SER A 45 11.30 -6.72 -12.39
N ILE A 46 12.11 -6.31 -13.38
CA ILE A 46 11.66 -5.36 -14.41
C ILE A 46 10.54 -5.96 -15.29
N LYS A 47 10.65 -7.25 -15.65
CA LYS A 47 9.54 -7.94 -16.34
C LYS A 47 8.27 -7.97 -15.51
N MET A 48 8.37 -8.13 -14.19
CA MET A 48 7.20 -8.08 -13.30
C MET A 48 6.50 -6.72 -13.36
N VAL A 49 7.24 -5.61 -13.47
CA VAL A 49 6.63 -4.26 -13.62
C VAL A 49 5.75 -4.19 -14.86
N LEU A 50 6.29 -4.60 -16.04
CA LEU A 50 5.54 -4.56 -17.28
C LEU A 50 4.30 -5.44 -17.21
N VAL A 51 4.47 -6.69 -16.77
CA VAL A 51 3.37 -7.65 -16.68
C VAL A 51 2.28 -7.17 -15.73
N ALA A 52 2.64 -6.63 -14.57
CA ALA A 52 1.65 -6.13 -13.60
C ALA A 52 0.90 -4.91 -14.13
N ARG A 53 1.61 -3.95 -14.73
CA ARG A 53 0.98 -2.77 -15.36
C ARG A 53 0.04 -3.18 -16.51
N ASP A 54 0.52 -4.01 -17.44
CA ASP A 54 -0.25 -4.44 -18.60
C ASP A 54 -1.48 -5.26 -18.18
N LEU A 55 -1.36 -6.06 -17.12
CA LEU A 55 -2.50 -6.77 -16.53
C LEU A 55 -3.56 -5.81 -15.98
N MET A 56 -3.15 -4.70 -15.41
CA MET A 56 -4.08 -3.70 -14.86
C MET A 56 -4.69 -2.83 -15.94
N GLU A 57 -3.87 -2.20 -16.76
CA GLU A 57 -4.25 -1.15 -17.68
C GLU A 57 -4.56 -1.67 -19.10
N GLY A 58 -3.98 -2.81 -19.47
CA GLY A 58 -3.93 -3.30 -20.83
C GLY A 58 -2.75 -2.71 -21.60
N ASN A 59 -2.41 -3.41 -22.72
CA ASN A 59 -1.36 -2.97 -23.64
C ASN A 59 -1.73 -3.40 -25.07
N PRO A 60 -2.21 -2.46 -25.92
CA PRO A 60 -2.61 -2.78 -27.29
C PRO A 60 -1.51 -3.46 -28.12
N ARG A 61 -0.26 -3.20 -27.80
CA ARG A 61 0.88 -3.82 -28.48
C ARG A 61 0.90 -5.35 -28.34
N LEU A 62 0.38 -5.86 -27.23
CA LEU A 62 0.28 -7.32 -27.02
C LEU A 62 -0.65 -7.98 -28.06
N ALA A 63 -1.73 -7.29 -28.52
CA ALA A 63 -2.58 -7.82 -29.57
C ALA A 63 -1.83 -7.95 -30.90
N GLU A 64 -0.97 -7.01 -31.24
CA GLU A 64 -0.12 -7.08 -32.45
C GLU A 64 0.90 -8.22 -32.37
N LEU A 65 1.30 -8.60 -31.14
CA LEU A 65 2.18 -9.75 -30.88
C LEU A 65 1.44 -11.07 -30.80
N GLY A 66 0.11 -11.10 -30.99
CA GLY A 66 -0.74 -12.28 -30.98
C GLY A 66 -1.43 -12.59 -29.65
N TYR A 67 -1.28 -11.75 -28.63
CA TYR A 67 -1.88 -11.90 -27.29
C TYR A 67 -3.09 -10.99 -27.14
N VAL A 68 -4.18 -11.32 -27.84
CA VAL A 68 -5.38 -10.46 -27.96
C VAL A 68 -6.14 -10.33 -26.64
N GLU A 69 -6.22 -11.41 -25.85
CA GLU A 69 -6.93 -11.40 -24.58
C GLU A 69 -6.16 -10.57 -23.54
N GLU A 70 -4.86 -10.76 -23.45
CA GLU A 70 -3.98 -10.06 -22.51
C GLU A 70 -3.86 -8.57 -22.81
N ALA A 71 -3.96 -8.20 -24.09
CA ALA A 71 -3.91 -6.79 -24.53
C ALA A 71 -5.01 -5.92 -23.93
N GLY A 72 -6.17 -6.51 -23.57
CA GLY A 72 -7.28 -5.78 -22.96
C GLY A 72 -7.06 -5.36 -21.53
N GLY A 73 -6.20 -6.05 -20.79
CA GLY A 73 -6.03 -5.88 -19.36
C GLY A 73 -7.34 -5.95 -18.58
N HIS A 74 -7.34 -5.45 -17.37
CA HIS A 74 -8.51 -5.44 -16.49
C HIS A 74 -9.10 -4.05 -16.26
N ASN A 75 -8.52 -3.00 -16.84
CA ASN A 75 -8.90 -1.60 -16.59
C ASN A 75 -8.99 -1.30 -15.09
N ALA A 76 -7.97 -1.75 -14.35
CA ALA A 76 -7.89 -1.65 -12.90
C ALA A 76 -7.20 -0.36 -12.50
N ILE A 77 -7.73 0.32 -11.47
CA ILE A 77 -7.16 1.57 -10.91
C ILE A 77 -6.41 1.34 -9.61
N ALA A 78 -6.49 0.14 -9.06
CA ALA A 78 -5.69 -0.33 -7.93
C ALA A 78 -5.59 -1.85 -7.96
N ALA A 79 -4.45 -2.37 -7.52
CA ALA A 79 -4.23 -3.80 -7.37
C ALA A 79 -3.36 -4.09 -6.14
N GLY A 80 -3.06 -5.37 -5.92
CA GLY A 80 -2.13 -5.80 -4.89
C GLY A 80 -1.54 -7.16 -5.23
N PHE A 81 -0.31 -7.38 -4.80
CA PHE A 81 0.42 -8.61 -5.05
C PHE A 81 0.59 -9.42 -3.77
N GLN A 82 0.03 -10.61 -3.75
CA GLN A 82 0.23 -11.57 -2.67
C GLN A 82 1.49 -12.39 -2.97
N GLY A 83 2.66 -11.77 -2.79
CA GLY A 83 3.94 -12.38 -3.08
C GLY A 83 4.56 -13.17 -1.93
N GLN A 84 4.20 -12.86 -0.69
CA GLN A 84 4.89 -13.41 0.47
C GLN A 84 4.75 -14.92 0.62
N ARG A 85 5.86 -15.53 1.10
CA ARG A 85 6.06 -16.96 1.36
C ARG A 85 6.01 -17.82 0.09
N GLN A 86 4.85 -18.10 -0.41
CA GLN A 86 4.69 -19.01 -1.55
C GLN A 86 5.40 -18.55 -2.82
N TRP A 87 5.40 -17.24 -3.09
CA TRP A 87 6.12 -16.67 -4.21
C TRP A 87 7.59 -16.42 -3.85
N THR A 88 7.84 -15.72 -2.78
CA THR A 88 9.19 -15.26 -2.38
C THR A 88 10.09 -16.38 -1.87
N ASP A 89 9.56 -17.57 -1.58
CA ASP A 89 10.36 -18.76 -1.34
C ASP A 89 11.02 -19.30 -2.61
N CYS A 90 10.48 -18.98 -3.80
CA CYS A 90 10.91 -19.58 -5.08
C CYS A 90 11.24 -18.55 -6.16
N ARG A 91 10.82 -17.29 -6.02
CA ARG A 91 10.90 -16.22 -7.04
C ARG A 91 11.34 -14.92 -6.42
N PRO A 92 11.93 -14.01 -7.21
CA PRO A 92 12.23 -12.66 -6.74
C PRO A 92 11.00 -11.99 -6.12
N ASN A 93 11.21 -11.21 -5.05
CA ASN A 93 10.16 -10.44 -4.40
C ASN A 93 9.63 -9.30 -5.29
N GLY A 94 8.63 -8.57 -4.81
CA GLY A 94 7.98 -7.48 -5.53
C GLY A 94 8.62 -6.10 -5.34
N ASP A 95 9.71 -5.99 -4.58
CA ASP A 95 10.20 -4.71 -4.05
C ASP A 95 10.89 -3.78 -5.07
N ILE A 96 10.98 -4.16 -6.35
CA ILE A 96 11.22 -3.28 -7.49
C ILE A 96 9.89 -2.98 -8.21
N MET A 97 9.07 -4.01 -8.41
CA MET A 97 7.82 -3.89 -9.15
C MET A 97 6.86 -2.92 -8.46
N GLU A 98 6.58 -3.14 -7.19
CA GLU A 98 5.60 -2.39 -6.43
C GLU A 98 6.00 -0.90 -6.27
N PRO A 99 7.24 -0.55 -5.91
CA PRO A 99 7.68 0.83 -5.88
C PRO A 99 7.61 1.52 -7.24
N LEU A 100 8.07 0.89 -8.31
CA LEU A 100 8.03 1.50 -9.65
C LEU A 100 6.59 1.72 -10.12
N LEU A 101 5.64 0.83 -9.82
CA LEU A 101 4.23 1.04 -10.15
C LEU A 101 3.64 2.25 -9.39
N ASN A 102 3.94 2.38 -8.11
CA ASN A 102 3.46 3.49 -7.27
C ASN A 102 4.18 4.82 -7.52
N THR A 103 5.26 4.84 -8.30
CA THR A 103 6.04 6.05 -8.58
C THR A 103 5.45 6.81 -9.78
N THR A 104 5.61 8.12 -9.78
CA THR A 104 5.04 9.02 -10.79
C THR A 104 5.92 9.23 -12.02
N PHE A 105 6.94 8.40 -12.18
CA PHE A 105 7.83 8.39 -13.34
C PHE A 105 8.38 6.98 -13.60
N ASP A 106 8.73 6.71 -14.84
CA ASP A 106 9.40 5.50 -15.28
C ASP A 106 10.22 5.75 -16.57
N TRP A 107 10.60 4.71 -17.29
CA TRP A 107 11.33 4.77 -18.56
C TRP A 107 10.59 5.52 -19.69
N ASN A 108 9.32 5.86 -19.50
CA ASN A 108 8.52 6.66 -20.43
C ASN A 108 8.40 8.13 -19.99
N GLY A 109 9.03 8.51 -18.87
CA GLY A 109 8.95 9.83 -18.25
C GLY A 109 7.86 9.92 -17.20
N LYS A 110 7.33 11.13 -17.00
CA LYS A 110 6.30 11.40 -15.98
C LYS A 110 4.96 10.73 -16.30
N ARG A 111 4.32 10.17 -15.29
CA ARG A 111 3.02 9.51 -15.40
C ARG A 111 2.24 9.58 -14.10
N GLN A 112 0.95 9.32 -14.16
CA GLN A 112 0.20 9.03 -12.95
C GLN A 112 0.66 7.70 -12.38
N GLU A 113 0.74 7.61 -11.05
CA GLU A 113 1.05 6.38 -10.35
C GLU A 113 -0.02 5.32 -10.57
N VAL A 114 0.38 4.06 -10.55
CA VAL A 114 -0.50 2.90 -10.52
C VAL A 114 -0.57 2.42 -9.08
N VAL A 115 -1.73 2.60 -8.41
CA VAL A 115 -1.88 2.22 -7.01
C VAL A 115 -1.74 0.70 -6.86
N PHE A 116 -0.67 0.29 -6.17
CA PHE A 116 -0.34 -1.11 -6.02
C PHE A 116 0.06 -1.42 -4.57
N ALA A 117 -0.67 -2.32 -3.91
CA ALA A 117 -0.44 -2.70 -2.53
C ALA A 117 0.45 -3.95 -2.43
N THR A 118 1.31 -4.02 -1.43
CA THR A 118 2.04 -5.23 -1.09
C THR A 118 1.17 -6.22 -0.33
N GLU A 119 1.61 -7.47 -0.23
CA GLU A 119 0.99 -8.56 0.54
C GLU A 119 -0.46 -8.86 0.17
N GLY A 120 -0.97 -8.32 -0.93
CA GLY A 120 -2.38 -8.41 -1.30
C GLY A 120 -3.31 -7.72 -0.31
N ASP A 121 -2.81 -6.76 0.49
CA ASP A 121 -3.61 -6.00 1.45
C ASP A 121 -4.57 -5.04 0.76
N ALA A 122 -5.72 -5.57 0.35
CA ALA A 122 -6.74 -4.80 -0.34
C ALA A 122 -7.28 -3.62 0.49
N CYS A 123 -7.29 -3.73 1.82
CA CYS A 123 -7.77 -2.66 2.69
C CYS A 123 -6.82 -1.46 2.67
N ASN A 124 -5.50 -1.72 2.69
CA ASN A 124 -4.52 -0.66 2.57
C ASN A 124 -4.45 -0.12 1.13
N GLY A 125 -4.55 -1.00 0.13
CA GLY A 125 -4.65 -0.60 -1.27
C GLY A 125 -5.83 0.33 -1.55
N LEU A 126 -7.00 0.08 -0.96
CA LEU A 126 -8.15 0.98 -1.03
C LEU A 126 -7.88 2.31 -0.31
N SER A 127 -7.16 2.28 0.82
CA SER A 127 -6.76 3.52 1.51
C SER A 127 -5.80 4.35 0.66
N MET A 128 -4.81 3.70 0.03
CA MET A 128 -3.91 4.37 -0.95
C MET A 128 -4.71 4.97 -2.10
N LEU A 129 -5.67 4.23 -2.65
CA LEU A 129 -6.53 4.74 -3.74
C LEU A 129 -7.35 5.95 -3.30
N PHE A 130 -7.95 5.93 -2.10
CA PHE A 130 -8.70 7.07 -1.57
C PHE A 130 -7.82 8.31 -1.44
N ASN A 131 -6.62 8.14 -0.89
CA ASN A 131 -5.65 9.21 -0.78
C ASN A 131 -5.21 9.74 -2.15
N SER A 132 -4.88 8.84 -3.09
CA SER A 132 -4.44 9.19 -4.44
C SER A 132 -5.49 10.00 -5.20
N VAL A 133 -6.75 9.56 -5.22
CA VAL A 133 -7.83 10.27 -5.94
C VAL A 133 -8.18 11.63 -5.32
N LEU A 134 -7.88 11.86 -4.04
CA LEU A 134 -8.10 13.14 -3.38
C LEU A 134 -6.93 14.10 -3.59
N THR A 135 -5.72 13.60 -3.65
CA THR A 135 -4.50 14.42 -3.65
C THR A 135 -3.81 14.48 -5.00
N ASN A 136 -4.10 13.54 -5.92
CA ASN A 136 -3.37 13.30 -7.16
C ASN A 136 -1.85 13.14 -6.93
N ARG A 137 -1.48 12.52 -5.82
CA ARG A 137 -0.09 12.29 -5.41
C ARG A 137 0.14 10.81 -5.14
N PRO A 138 1.36 10.33 -5.34
CA PRO A 138 1.71 8.96 -4.99
C PRO A 138 1.63 8.73 -3.48
N GLN A 139 1.40 7.49 -3.10
CA GLN A 139 1.12 7.09 -1.73
C GLN A 139 2.20 6.16 -1.21
N LEU A 140 2.51 6.29 0.07
CA LEU A 140 3.40 5.38 0.77
C LEU A 140 2.58 4.29 1.48
N PHE A 141 2.89 3.04 1.20
CA PHE A 141 2.45 1.89 1.98
C PHE A 141 3.52 1.59 3.05
N SER A 142 3.14 1.45 4.31
CA SER A 142 4.09 1.15 5.37
C SER A 142 3.51 0.23 6.43
N ASP A 143 4.38 -0.56 7.09
CA ASP A 143 4.12 -1.10 8.40
C ASP A 143 4.21 0.00 9.46
N VAL A 144 3.32 -0.03 10.43
CA VAL A 144 3.46 0.68 11.71
C VAL A 144 4.40 -0.17 12.57
N ARG A 145 5.70 -0.02 12.34
CA ARG A 145 6.70 -1.01 12.76
C ARG A 145 7.09 -0.90 14.22
N THR A 146 7.50 0.29 14.65
CA THR A 146 8.09 0.47 15.97
C THR A 146 7.80 1.86 16.52
N TYR A 147 7.40 1.92 17.79
CA TYR A 147 7.44 3.14 18.57
C TYR A 147 8.84 3.33 19.19
N TRP A 148 9.48 4.42 18.86
CA TRP A 148 10.71 4.87 19.49
C TRP A 148 10.40 5.91 20.56
N SER A 149 10.49 5.51 21.85
CA SER A 149 10.36 6.46 22.95
C SER A 149 11.60 7.33 23.08
N PRO A 150 11.48 8.56 23.66
CA PRO A 150 12.63 9.41 23.89
C PRO A 150 13.75 8.70 24.69
N GLU A 151 13.37 7.95 25.72
CA GLU A 151 14.30 7.18 26.56
C GLU A 151 14.99 6.05 25.80
N ALA A 152 14.29 5.42 24.85
CA ALA A 152 14.88 4.38 24.02
C ALA A 152 15.91 4.96 23.05
N VAL A 153 15.59 6.09 22.41
CA VAL A 153 16.52 6.79 21.51
C VAL A 153 17.74 7.26 22.29
N GLU A 154 17.58 7.96 23.42
CA GLU A 154 18.69 8.42 24.25
C GLU A 154 19.59 7.25 24.71
N ARG A 155 18.99 6.14 25.14
CA ARG A 155 19.74 4.96 25.60
C ARG A 155 20.60 4.35 24.49
N VAL A 156 20.14 4.33 23.22
CA VAL A 156 20.88 3.62 22.15
C VAL A 156 21.76 4.53 21.31
N THR A 157 21.49 5.84 21.29
CA THR A 157 22.22 6.82 20.47
C THR A 157 22.92 7.91 21.29
N GLY A 158 22.52 8.12 22.55
CA GLY A 158 22.92 9.28 23.34
C GLY A 158 22.25 10.59 22.97
N HIS A 159 21.33 10.57 21.97
CA HIS A 159 20.65 11.77 21.46
C HIS A 159 19.33 12.01 22.19
N GLN A 160 19.09 13.25 22.59
CA GLN A 160 17.80 13.68 23.15
C GLN A 160 16.91 14.23 22.04
N LEU A 161 15.70 13.65 21.93
CA LEU A 161 14.73 14.08 20.93
C LEU A 161 14.15 15.46 21.28
N GLU A 162 14.02 16.31 20.26
CA GLU A 162 13.52 17.68 20.40
C GLU A 162 12.37 17.98 19.42
N GLY A 163 11.78 19.15 19.57
CA GLY A 163 10.75 19.66 18.67
C GLY A 163 9.54 18.72 18.57
N ARG A 164 9.14 18.37 17.35
CA ARG A 164 8.01 17.45 17.11
C ARG A 164 8.29 16.03 17.63
N ALA A 165 9.54 15.61 17.58
CA ALA A 165 9.96 14.29 18.05
C ALA A 165 10.11 14.17 19.57
N ALA A 166 10.00 15.26 20.34
CA ALA A 166 10.27 15.29 21.79
C ALA A 166 9.47 14.26 22.62
N LYS A 167 8.40 13.70 22.08
CA LYS A 167 7.58 12.65 22.73
C LYS A 167 7.72 11.28 22.06
N GLY A 168 8.79 11.10 21.27
CA GLY A 168 9.00 9.90 20.46
C GLY A 168 8.36 9.98 19.09
N PHE A 169 8.56 8.95 18.30
CA PHE A 169 8.04 8.83 16.93
C PHE A 169 7.74 7.39 16.57
N ILE A 170 7.03 7.20 15.46
CA ILE A 170 6.77 5.91 14.85
C ILE A 170 7.72 5.71 13.69
N ASP A 171 8.36 4.56 13.64
CA ASP A 171 9.11 4.06 12.49
C ASP A 171 8.12 3.36 11.56
N LEU A 172 7.79 4.03 10.45
CA LEU A 172 7.01 3.47 9.36
C LEU A 172 8.00 2.87 8.36
N ARG A 173 7.89 1.56 8.13
CA ARG A 173 8.87 0.83 7.34
C ARG A 173 8.27 -0.41 6.72
N ASN A 174 8.50 -0.64 5.44
CA ASN A 174 8.02 -1.85 4.78
C ASN A 174 8.88 -2.21 3.58
N SER A 175 9.06 -3.52 3.36
CA SER A 175 9.44 -4.07 2.07
C SER A 175 8.23 -4.03 1.13
N GLY A 176 8.41 -3.65 -0.14
CA GLY A 176 7.38 -3.73 -1.16
C GLY A 176 6.79 -2.38 -1.58
N ALA A 177 5.49 -2.21 -1.47
CA ALA A 177 4.73 -1.11 -2.07
C ALA A 177 5.00 0.25 -1.44
N THR A 178 6.13 0.84 -1.77
CA THR A 178 6.47 2.25 -1.52
C THR A 178 6.36 3.05 -2.83
N THR A 179 6.79 4.30 -2.83
CA THR A 179 7.00 5.14 -4.02
C THR A 179 8.34 5.86 -3.91
N LEU A 180 9.07 6.01 -4.99
CA LEU A 180 10.36 6.71 -4.98
C LEU A 180 10.20 8.20 -4.67
N ASN A 181 9.06 8.79 -5.00
CA ASN A 181 8.71 10.15 -4.60
C ASN A 181 8.75 10.35 -3.07
N ALA A 182 8.53 9.27 -2.29
CA ALA A 182 8.54 9.35 -0.82
C ALA A 182 9.91 9.67 -0.21
N THR A 183 10.98 9.72 -1.00
CA THR A 183 12.27 10.29 -0.60
C THR A 183 12.11 11.75 -0.16
N GLY A 184 11.11 12.47 -0.73
CA GLY A 184 10.82 13.86 -0.41
C GLY A 184 11.87 14.83 -0.97
N GLN A 185 12.40 14.56 -2.16
CA GLN A 185 13.36 15.45 -2.84
C GLN A 185 12.69 16.55 -3.67
N GLU A 186 11.38 16.45 -3.89
CA GLU A 186 10.61 17.50 -4.52
C GLU A 186 10.49 18.74 -3.63
N ARG A 187 10.34 19.93 -4.21
CA ARG A 187 10.34 21.22 -3.48
C ARG A 187 9.13 22.05 -3.81
N ASP A 188 8.52 22.66 -2.79
CA ASP A 188 7.54 23.73 -2.97
C ASP A 188 8.22 25.07 -3.35
N ALA A 189 7.41 26.12 -3.52
CA ALA A 189 7.91 27.44 -3.87
C ALA A 189 8.83 28.07 -2.81
N ASP A 190 8.74 27.63 -1.58
CA ASP A 190 9.55 28.08 -0.44
C ASP A 190 10.79 27.21 -0.22
N GLY A 191 10.96 26.14 -1.03
CA GLY A 191 12.07 25.20 -0.93
C GLY A 191 11.89 24.09 0.10
N ASN A 192 10.70 23.95 0.69
CA ASN A 192 10.42 22.87 1.64
C ASN A 192 10.20 21.54 0.92
N PRO A 193 10.54 20.39 1.55
CA PRO A 193 10.20 19.08 1.04
C PRO A 193 8.68 18.94 0.84
N VAL A 194 8.28 18.39 -0.29
CA VAL A 194 6.88 18.16 -0.65
C VAL A 194 6.80 16.96 -1.60
N ILE A 195 5.64 16.35 -1.72
CA ILE A 195 5.33 15.43 -2.81
C ILE A 195 4.31 16.11 -3.71
N LYS A 196 4.65 16.24 -4.99
CA LYS A 196 3.85 16.93 -6.00
C LYS A 196 2.91 15.99 -6.72
N PRO A 197 1.85 16.53 -7.35
CA PRO A 197 1.16 15.81 -8.42
C PRO A 197 2.11 15.50 -9.57
N TRP A 198 1.94 14.34 -10.23
CA TRP A 198 2.86 13.84 -11.25
C TRP A 198 3.17 14.84 -12.40
N TRP A 199 2.24 15.74 -12.74
CA TRP A 199 2.44 16.74 -13.80
C TRP A 199 3.26 17.96 -13.36
N GLU A 200 3.50 18.13 -12.05
CA GLU A 200 4.25 19.25 -11.48
C GLU A 200 5.72 18.91 -11.17
N ILE A 201 6.06 17.61 -11.09
CA ILE A 201 7.43 17.18 -10.82
C ILE A 201 8.36 17.55 -11.98
N THR A 202 9.57 18.00 -11.70
CA THR A 202 10.59 18.32 -12.71
C THR A 202 11.54 17.17 -12.96
N GLU A 203 12.29 17.21 -14.08
CA GLU A 203 13.30 16.18 -14.36
C GLU A 203 14.42 16.18 -13.31
N GLU A 204 14.79 17.37 -12.79
CA GLU A 204 15.80 17.50 -11.73
C GLU A 204 15.32 16.87 -10.42
N GLU A 205 14.04 16.95 -10.12
CA GLU A 205 13.43 16.33 -8.94
C GLU A 205 13.34 14.80 -9.10
N ILE A 206 12.99 14.32 -10.28
CA ILE A 206 13.04 12.90 -10.63
C ILE A 206 14.45 12.34 -10.40
N GLU A 207 15.45 13.01 -10.93
CA GLU A 207 16.85 12.62 -10.74
C GLU A 207 17.28 12.68 -9.26
N ALA A 208 16.73 13.61 -8.49
CA ALA A 208 17.01 13.70 -7.06
C ALA A 208 16.38 12.54 -6.27
N ASP A 209 15.14 12.16 -6.58
CA ASP A 209 14.48 10.99 -5.99
C ASP A 209 15.22 9.69 -6.33
N LEU A 210 15.65 9.53 -7.59
CA LEU A 210 16.45 8.39 -8.02
C LEU A 210 17.80 8.31 -7.29
N ARG A 211 18.51 9.44 -7.13
CA ARG A 211 19.78 9.47 -6.38
C ARG A 211 19.61 9.23 -4.89
N ALA A 212 18.46 9.58 -4.31
CA ALA A 212 18.15 9.34 -2.91
C ALA A 212 17.72 7.90 -2.62
N THR A 213 17.51 7.09 -3.66
CA THR A 213 17.04 5.70 -3.56
C THR A 213 18.17 4.72 -3.88
N THR A 214 18.27 3.65 -3.12
CA THR A 214 19.16 2.51 -3.41
C THR A 214 18.38 1.21 -3.41
N PHE A 215 18.83 0.25 -4.25
CA PHE A 215 18.26 -1.08 -4.35
C PHE A 215 19.29 -2.10 -3.90
N HIS A 216 19.03 -2.78 -2.79
CA HIS A 216 19.94 -3.77 -2.23
C HIS A 216 19.47 -5.18 -2.57
N ALA A 217 20.41 -6.14 -2.70
CA ALA A 217 20.03 -7.54 -2.74
C ALA A 217 19.15 -7.87 -1.53
N ALA A 218 17.97 -8.44 -1.76
CA ALA A 218 17.04 -8.77 -0.71
C ALA A 218 17.65 -9.73 0.32
N ASN A 219 17.25 -9.62 1.58
CA ASN A 219 17.69 -10.53 2.63
C ASN A 219 17.27 -11.97 2.29
N ALA A 220 18.25 -12.82 2.00
CA ALA A 220 18.02 -14.19 1.52
C ALA A 220 17.39 -15.11 2.58
N GLU A 221 17.51 -14.78 3.88
CA GLU A 221 16.84 -15.52 4.95
C GLU A 221 15.35 -15.20 4.98
N TYR A 222 14.99 -13.97 4.61
CA TYR A 222 13.60 -13.53 4.55
C TYR A 222 12.96 -13.80 3.19
N PHE A 223 13.74 -13.66 2.10
CA PHE A 223 13.32 -13.89 0.71
C PHE A 223 14.19 -14.98 0.03
N PRO A 224 13.95 -16.27 0.28
CA PRO A 224 14.75 -17.35 -0.30
C PRO A 224 14.77 -17.35 -1.84
N GLY A 225 13.71 -16.89 -2.49
CA GLY A 225 13.64 -16.68 -3.94
C GLY A 225 14.49 -15.52 -4.47
N GLY A 226 14.98 -14.65 -3.58
CA GLY A 226 15.81 -13.49 -3.89
C GLY A 226 15.01 -12.26 -4.29
N GLY A 227 15.61 -11.40 -5.09
CA GLY A 227 15.10 -10.11 -5.50
C GLY A 227 15.91 -8.96 -4.90
N PHE A 228 15.25 -7.81 -4.73
CA PHE A 228 15.86 -6.59 -4.23
C PHE A 228 14.96 -5.95 -3.19
N SER A 229 15.52 -5.12 -2.34
CA SER A 229 14.81 -4.24 -1.42
C SER A 229 15.11 -2.80 -1.78
N THR A 230 14.06 -1.99 -1.89
CA THR A 230 14.18 -0.55 -2.12
C THR A 230 14.47 0.14 -0.80
N HIS A 231 15.50 0.99 -0.72
CA HIS A 231 15.85 1.74 0.46
C HIS A 231 15.99 3.23 0.19
N PHE A 232 15.39 4.01 1.07
CA PHE A 232 15.57 5.46 1.24
C PHE A 232 15.11 5.86 2.65
N VAL A 233 15.43 7.08 3.06
CA VAL A 233 14.84 7.72 4.24
C VAL A 233 14.07 8.96 3.79
N THR A 234 12.79 9.03 4.15
CA THR A 234 11.91 10.15 3.80
C THR A 234 12.38 11.45 4.47
N ALA A 235 12.43 12.53 3.72
CA ALA A 235 12.74 13.86 4.24
C ALA A 235 11.75 14.28 5.34
N GLY A 236 12.28 14.97 6.35
CA GLY A 236 11.48 15.46 7.47
C GLY A 236 10.70 16.73 7.16
N GLY A 237 9.70 17.02 7.99
CA GLY A 237 8.96 18.28 7.97
C GLY A 237 7.68 18.29 7.13
N MET A 238 7.45 17.29 6.32
CA MET A 238 6.25 17.20 5.47
C MET A 238 5.00 16.90 6.31
N PRO A 239 3.90 17.64 6.09
CA PRO A 239 2.58 17.24 6.61
C PRO A 239 2.12 15.96 5.90
N VAL A 240 1.58 15.02 6.67
CA VAL A 240 1.07 13.75 6.14
C VAL A 240 -0.24 13.36 6.80
N THR A 241 -1.02 12.55 6.10
CA THR A 241 -2.24 11.92 6.59
C THR A 241 -2.09 10.41 6.47
N ALA A 242 -2.04 9.73 7.60
CA ALA A 242 -2.12 8.28 7.70
C ALA A 242 -3.59 7.86 7.60
N SER A 243 -3.90 6.87 6.79
CA SER A 243 -5.25 6.32 6.64
C SER A 243 -5.24 4.81 6.53
N ARG A 244 -6.31 4.18 7.02
CA ARG A 244 -6.48 2.73 6.95
C ARG A 244 -7.94 2.36 6.92
N LEU A 245 -8.33 1.60 5.90
CA LEU A 245 -9.63 0.95 5.89
C LEU A 245 -9.54 -0.34 6.72
N ASN A 246 -10.33 -0.44 7.76
CA ASN A 246 -10.38 -1.60 8.64
C ASN A 246 -11.77 -2.26 8.57
N PHE A 247 -11.83 -3.55 8.90
CA PHE A 247 -13.08 -4.27 9.08
C PHE A 247 -13.29 -4.55 10.55
N VAL A 248 -14.30 -3.92 11.11
CA VAL A 248 -14.66 -4.04 12.52
C VAL A 248 -15.80 -5.05 12.67
N ALA A 249 -15.63 -6.04 13.53
CA ALA A 249 -16.63 -7.06 13.76
C ALA A 249 -17.98 -6.45 14.21
N GLY A 250 -19.06 -6.82 13.52
CA GLY A 250 -20.41 -6.29 13.78
C GLY A 250 -20.69 -4.90 13.22
N LEU A 251 -19.68 -4.22 12.65
CA LEU A 251 -19.85 -2.88 12.08
C LEU A 251 -19.56 -2.83 10.56
N GLY A 252 -18.58 -3.61 10.10
CA GLY A 252 -18.14 -3.60 8.70
C GLY A 252 -16.94 -2.68 8.48
N PRO A 253 -16.83 -2.04 7.29
CA PRO A 253 -15.71 -1.18 6.97
C PRO A 253 -15.75 0.11 7.78
N VAL A 254 -14.58 0.52 8.27
CA VAL A 254 -14.36 1.79 8.96
C VAL A 254 -13.05 2.39 8.46
N LEU A 255 -13.07 3.64 8.08
CA LEU A 255 -11.87 4.37 7.70
C LEU A 255 -11.25 5.04 8.94
N GLN A 256 -10.06 4.60 9.29
CA GLN A 256 -9.25 5.21 10.33
C GLN A 256 -8.34 6.27 9.71
N VAL A 257 -8.28 7.46 10.30
CA VAL A 257 -7.54 8.61 9.77
C VAL A 257 -6.75 9.28 10.89
N SER A 258 -5.52 9.70 10.60
CA SER A 258 -4.70 10.49 11.50
C SER A 258 -3.76 11.40 10.73
N GLU A 259 -3.75 12.69 11.07
CA GLU A 259 -2.78 13.64 10.54
C GLU A 259 -1.52 13.70 11.41
N GLY A 260 -0.41 14.09 10.80
CA GLY A 260 0.87 14.24 11.48
C GLY A 260 1.95 14.81 10.56
N TRP A 261 3.19 14.51 10.87
CA TRP A 261 4.34 15.02 10.11
C TRP A 261 5.42 13.96 10.01
N THR A 262 6.16 13.99 8.90
CA THR A 262 7.47 13.34 8.85
C THR A 262 8.47 14.13 9.71
N ILE A 263 9.44 13.43 10.26
CA ILE A 263 10.55 14.07 10.99
C ILE A 263 11.88 13.60 10.42
N GLU A 264 12.89 14.42 10.62
CA GLU A 264 14.28 14.09 10.33
C GLU A 264 15.05 13.86 11.63
N LEU A 265 15.96 12.91 11.60
CA LEU A 265 16.90 12.64 12.70
C LEU A 265 18.31 12.95 12.21
N PRO A 266 19.23 13.36 13.10
CA PRO A 266 20.65 13.45 12.75
C PRO A 266 21.15 12.12 12.17
N ASP A 267 22.05 12.17 11.18
CA ASP A 267 22.51 11.00 10.43
C ASP A 267 22.98 9.86 11.32
N GLU A 268 23.81 10.15 12.35
CA GLU A 268 24.33 9.13 13.27
C GLU A 268 23.20 8.46 14.10
N VAL A 269 22.17 9.23 14.44
CA VAL A 269 20.98 8.74 15.17
C VAL A 269 20.15 7.86 14.25
N ARG A 270 19.87 8.33 13.04
CA ARG A 270 19.16 7.61 12.01
C ARG A 270 19.82 6.27 11.72
N ASP A 271 21.12 6.27 11.41
CA ASP A 271 21.87 5.07 11.05
C ASP A 271 21.87 4.04 12.19
N THR A 272 21.97 4.51 13.43
CA THR A 272 21.88 3.64 14.61
C THR A 272 20.49 2.99 14.72
N ILE A 273 19.42 3.76 14.50
CA ILE A 273 18.05 3.27 14.56
C ILE A 273 17.79 2.29 13.42
N GLU A 274 18.19 2.61 12.18
CA GLU A 274 18.04 1.72 11.03
C GLU A 274 18.79 0.39 11.22
N SER A 275 19.99 0.41 11.81
CA SER A 275 20.75 -0.82 12.08
C SER A 275 20.06 -1.75 13.08
N ARG A 276 19.11 -1.26 13.87
CA ARG A 276 18.35 -2.01 14.88
C ARG A 276 16.98 -2.49 14.40
N THR A 277 16.60 -2.07 13.20
CA THR A 277 15.36 -2.49 12.54
C THR A 277 15.70 -3.26 11.26
N ASP A 278 15.32 -2.77 10.10
CA ASP A 278 15.74 -3.33 8.82
C ASP A 278 16.37 -2.22 7.95
N PRO A 279 17.70 -2.21 7.80
CA PRO A 279 18.42 -1.15 7.11
C PRO A 279 18.31 -1.23 5.57
N LEU A 280 17.54 -2.17 5.04
CA LEU A 280 17.36 -2.35 3.59
C LEU A 280 16.01 -1.85 3.09
N TRP A 281 15.10 -1.43 3.99
CA TRP A 281 13.73 -1.07 3.62
C TRP A 281 13.50 0.44 3.70
N PRO A 282 12.58 0.98 2.89
CA PRO A 282 12.24 2.40 2.94
C PRO A 282 11.73 2.78 4.33
N THR A 283 12.23 3.89 4.82
CA THR A 283 12.01 4.37 6.18
C THR A 283 11.35 5.74 6.16
N THR A 284 10.27 5.89 6.93
CA THR A 284 9.65 7.17 7.23
C THR A 284 9.46 7.31 8.73
N PHE A 285 10.07 8.31 9.34
CA PHE A 285 9.84 8.64 10.75
C PHE A 285 8.62 9.56 10.85
N PHE A 286 7.61 9.14 11.58
CA PHE A 286 6.31 9.79 11.65
C PHE A 286 5.95 10.19 13.07
N VAL A 287 5.43 11.40 13.23
CA VAL A 287 4.85 11.88 14.49
C VAL A 287 3.39 12.25 14.27
N PRO A 288 2.44 11.57 14.92
CA PRO A 288 1.04 11.94 14.85
C PRO A 288 0.77 13.27 15.58
N ARG A 289 -0.26 13.99 15.15
CA ARG A 289 -0.76 15.15 15.86
C ARG A 289 -1.42 14.70 17.17
N LEU A 290 -0.77 14.99 18.29
CA LEU A 290 -1.27 14.62 19.61
C LEU A 290 -2.29 15.64 20.13
N THR A 291 -3.33 15.13 20.79
CA THR A 291 -4.37 15.94 21.45
C THR A 291 -4.30 15.85 22.97
N GLY A 292 -3.48 14.95 23.51
CA GLY A 292 -3.35 14.67 24.94
C GLY A 292 -4.50 13.85 25.53
N GLN A 293 -5.36 13.28 24.67
CA GLN A 293 -6.53 12.51 25.09
C GLN A 293 -6.75 11.29 24.20
N GLY A 294 -7.34 10.23 24.77
CA GLY A 294 -7.73 9.01 24.07
C GLY A 294 -6.57 8.38 23.31
N ALA A 295 -6.85 7.92 22.12
CA ALA A 295 -5.85 7.31 21.22
C ALA A 295 -4.72 8.28 20.80
N HIS A 296 -4.86 9.58 21.04
CA HIS A 296 -3.86 10.61 20.76
C HIS A 296 -3.27 11.24 22.03
N ALA A 297 -3.35 10.54 23.17
CA ALA A 297 -2.72 11.00 24.40
C ALA A 297 -1.19 11.03 24.28
N SER A 298 -0.62 10.03 23.61
CA SER A 298 0.80 9.91 23.33
C SER A 298 1.05 9.26 21.95
N VAL A 299 2.29 9.26 21.48
CA VAL A 299 2.70 8.55 20.26
C VAL A 299 2.50 7.05 20.41
N TYR A 300 2.76 6.51 21.61
CA TYR A 300 2.50 5.11 21.91
C TYR A 300 1.02 4.77 21.86
N ASP A 301 0.14 5.62 22.43
CA ASP A 301 -1.30 5.42 22.39
C ASP A 301 -1.82 5.42 20.94
N TRP A 302 -1.26 6.28 20.07
CA TRP A 302 -1.59 6.25 18.66
C TRP A 302 -1.29 4.88 18.04
N MET A 303 -0.08 4.38 18.20
CA MET A 303 0.31 3.07 17.67
C MET A 303 -0.54 1.94 18.25
N ALA A 304 -0.78 1.94 19.56
CA ALA A 304 -1.55 0.92 20.26
C ALA A 304 -3.03 0.88 19.85
N ASN A 305 -3.56 1.97 19.29
CA ASN A 305 -4.93 2.08 18.81
C ASN A 305 -5.05 2.09 17.27
N TRP A 306 -3.94 1.91 16.54
CA TRP A 306 -4.00 1.72 15.09
C TRP A 306 -4.56 0.34 14.77
N GLY A 307 -5.55 0.24 13.88
CA GLY A 307 -6.36 -0.96 13.68
C GLY A 307 -5.70 -2.08 12.87
N ALA A 308 -4.48 -1.87 12.38
CA ALA A 308 -3.71 -2.85 11.62
C ALA A 308 -2.20 -2.56 11.73
N ASN A 309 -1.37 -3.49 11.26
CA ASN A 309 0.07 -3.25 11.12
C ASN A 309 0.41 -2.36 9.92
N HIS A 310 -0.48 -2.21 8.93
CA HIS A 310 -0.25 -1.38 7.76
C HIS A 310 -0.97 -0.04 7.82
N THR A 311 -0.40 0.95 7.17
CA THR A 311 -1.00 2.27 6.92
C THR A 311 -0.69 2.75 5.51
N ALA A 312 -1.64 3.44 4.89
CA ALA A 312 -1.41 4.25 3.71
C ALA A 312 -1.11 5.68 4.18
N THR A 313 0.04 6.22 3.79
CA THR A 313 0.43 7.58 4.13
C THR A 313 0.40 8.46 2.87
N GLY A 314 -0.47 9.45 2.89
CA GLY A 314 -0.57 10.47 1.86
C GLY A 314 0.03 11.79 2.33
N TYR A 315 0.51 12.59 1.40
CA TYR A 315 1.24 13.83 1.67
C TYR A 315 0.30 15.04 1.65
N GLY A 316 0.27 15.76 2.77
CA GLY A 316 -0.65 16.84 3.11
C GLY A 316 -1.58 16.47 4.26
N HIS A 317 -2.26 17.49 4.83
CA HIS A 317 -3.33 17.30 5.80
C HIS A 317 -4.68 17.35 5.07
N PHE A 318 -5.22 16.22 4.71
CA PHE A 318 -6.49 16.08 3.97
C PHE A 318 -7.51 15.17 4.67
N GLY A 319 -7.42 15.08 6.00
CA GLY A 319 -8.36 14.29 6.80
C GLY A 319 -9.83 14.72 6.62
N ALA A 320 -10.08 16.02 6.42
CA ALA A 320 -11.43 16.53 6.14
C ALA A 320 -11.99 16.03 4.78
N ASP A 321 -11.12 15.94 3.77
CA ASP A 321 -11.49 15.43 2.45
C ASP A 321 -11.78 13.92 2.51
N LEU A 322 -11.00 13.16 3.29
CA LEU A 322 -11.26 11.75 3.57
C LEU A 322 -12.60 11.53 4.28
N ILE A 323 -12.96 12.37 5.25
CA ILE A 323 -14.28 12.32 5.90
C ILE A 323 -15.38 12.54 4.86
N THR A 324 -15.20 13.51 3.96
CA THR A 324 -16.16 13.79 2.88
C THR A 324 -16.31 12.61 1.93
N LEU A 325 -15.19 12.07 1.45
CA LEU A 325 -15.19 10.88 0.57
C LEU A 325 -15.84 9.68 1.25
N ALA A 326 -15.46 9.38 2.49
CA ALA A 326 -16.03 8.29 3.28
C ALA A 326 -17.54 8.46 3.46
N SER A 327 -18.01 9.71 3.66
CA SER A 327 -19.43 10.03 3.73
C SER A 327 -20.15 9.71 2.43
N MET A 328 -19.57 10.02 1.28
CA MET A 328 -20.13 9.67 -0.04
C MET A 328 -20.19 8.16 -0.25
N LEU A 329 -19.19 7.44 0.26
CA LEU A 329 -19.09 5.98 0.17
C LEU A 329 -19.87 5.23 1.27
N ARG A 330 -20.47 5.95 2.21
CA ARG A 330 -21.17 5.39 3.38
C ARG A 330 -20.27 4.54 4.27
N ILE A 331 -19.02 4.97 4.45
CA ILE A 331 -18.04 4.35 5.33
C ILE A 331 -17.91 5.20 6.59
N PRO A 332 -18.17 4.65 7.80
CA PRO A 332 -17.90 5.34 9.05
C PRO A 332 -16.41 5.72 9.16
N VAL A 333 -16.14 6.88 9.79
CA VAL A 333 -14.78 7.36 9.99
C VAL A 333 -14.44 7.41 11.47
N TYR A 334 -13.30 6.89 11.80
CA TYR A 334 -12.60 7.14 13.05
C TYR A 334 -11.37 7.99 12.77
N MET A 335 -11.37 9.22 13.29
CA MET A 335 -10.25 10.15 13.12
C MET A 335 -9.58 10.39 14.46
N HIS A 336 -8.32 9.97 14.57
CA HIS A 336 -7.57 9.96 15.82
C HIS A 336 -7.37 11.35 16.45
N ASN A 337 -7.24 12.37 15.63
CA ASN A 337 -6.95 13.73 16.06
C ASN A 337 -8.19 14.66 16.10
N VAL A 338 -9.38 14.11 15.92
CA VAL A 338 -10.66 14.83 16.02
C VAL A 338 -11.65 14.02 16.84
N PRO A 339 -12.20 14.59 17.93
CA PRO A 339 -13.25 13.91 18.68
C PRO A 339 -14.46 13.62 17.78
N PRO A 340 -15.15 12.48 17.97
CA PRO A 340 -16.30 12.08 17.15
C PRO A 340 -17.36 13.17 17.00
N GLU A 341 -17.62 13.95 18.04
CA GLU A 341 -18.60 15.03 18.07
C GLU A 341 -18.24 16.22 17.16
N ARG A 342 -16.98 16.32 16.73
CA ARG A 342 -16.48 17.37 15.84
C ARG A 342 -16.33 16.93 14.40
N ILE A 343 -16.60 15.67 14.10
CA ILE A 343 -16.53 15.16 12.73
C ILE A 343 -17.69 15.76 11.92
N MET A 344 -17.37 16.58 10.93
CA MET A 344 -18.38 17.19 10.06
C MET A 344 -19.00 16.14 9.15
N ARG A 345 -20.34 16.12 9.11
CA ARG A 345 -21.10 15.20 8.27
C ARG A 345 -22.15 15.94 7.44
N PRO A 346 -22.37 15.56 6.18
CA PRO A 346 -23.53 16.03 5.42
C PRO A 346 -24.83 15.70 6.16
N LYS A 347 -25.84 16.58 6.08
CA LYS A 347 -27.14 16.37 6.75
C LYS A 347 -27.82 15.05 6.40
N ALA A 348 -27.64 14.56 5.18
CA ALA A 348 -28.14 13.25 4.73
C ALA A 348 -27.58 12.06 5.55
N TRP A 349 -26.52 12.29 6.31
CA TRP A 349 -25.83 11.30 7.12
C TRP A 349 -26.11 11.42 8.61
N ILE A 350 -26.96 12.35 9.03
CA ILE A 350 -27.35 12.51 10.43
C ILE A 350 -27.77 11.19 11.10
N PRO A 351 -28.51 10.28 10.42
CA PRO A 351 -28.85 8.98 10.99
C PRO A 351 -27.63 8.06 11.22
N PHE A 352 -26.48 8.38 10.60
CA PHE A 352 -25.22 7.63 10.73
C PHE A 352 -24.14 8.45 11.44
N GLY A 353 -24.44 9.66 11.84
CA GLY A 353 -23.48 10.64 12.36
C GLY A 353 -23.38 10.64 13.89
N THR A 354 -22.57 11.54 14.38
CA THR A 354 -22.13 11.65 15.77
C THR A 354 -23.18 12.19 16.75
N ALA A 355 -24.30 12.72 16.24
CA ALA A 355 -25.37 13.21 17.10
C ALA A 355 -26.20 12.09 17.79
N ASP A 356 -26.07 10.87 17.28
CA ASP A 356 -26.73 9.67 17.78
C ASP A 356 -25.66 8.68 18.30
N LEU A 357 -25.73 8.32 19.57
CA LEU A 357 -24.83 7.37 20.22
C LEU A 357 -24.87 5.99 19.59
N GLU A 358 -25.96 5.64 18.91
CA GLU A 358 -26.12 4.41 18.14
C GLU A 358 -25.58 4.52 16.71
N SER A 359 -25.10 5.69 16.34
CA SER A 359 -24.56 5.90 14.98
C SER A 359 -23.37 5.00 14.66
N ALA A 360 -23.17 4.70 13.38
CA ALA A 360 -22.07 3.87 12.93
C ALA A 360 -20.70 4.48 13.27
N ASP A 361 -20.58 5.81 13.16
CA ASP A 361 -19.31 6.50 13.49
C ASP A 361 -19.00 6.43 14.98
N PHE A 362 -19.99 6.65 15.85
CA PHE A 362 -19.80 6.52 17.29
C PHE A 362 -19.39 5.10 17.67
N ARG A 363 -20.07 4.10 17.14
CA ARG A 363 -19.72 2.69 17.37
C ARG A 363 -18.33 2.34 16.84
N ALA A 364 -17.92 2.92 15.69
CA ALA A 364 -16.58 2.75 15.15
C ALA A 364 -15.50 3.29 16.10
N CYS A 365 -15.69 4.53 16.61
CA CYS A 365 -14.77 5.11 17.57
C CYS A 365 -14.65 4.26 18.84
N ALA A 366 -15.80 3.87 19.41
CA ALA A 366 -15.81 3.02 20.60
C ALA A 366 -15.16 1.64 20.37
N ALA A 367 -15.34 1.05 19.19
CA ALA A 367 -14.71 -0.21 18.83
C ALA A 367 -13.19 -0.08 18.73
N PHE A 368 -12.65 0.98 18.15
CA PHE A 368 -11.20 1.22 18.09
C PHE A 368 -10.60 1.49 19.47
N GLU A 369 -11.28 2.22 20.32
CA GLU A 369 -10.84 2.44 21.70
C GLU A 369 -10.82 1.15 22.54
N GLN A 370 -11.65 0.17 22.20
CA GLN A 370 -11.70 -1.14 22.86
C GLN A 370 -10.69 -2.16 22.30
N LEU A 371 -10.16 -1.93 21.09
CA LEU A 371 -9.21 -2.85 20.42
C LEU A 371 -7.86 -3.00 21.15
N ARG A 372 -7.63 -2.27 22.25
CA ARG A 372 -6.49 -2.47 23.15
C ARG A 372 -6.29 -3.92 23.60
N THR A 373 -7.29 -4.79 23.42
CA THR A 373 -7.28 -6.15 23.98
C THR A 373 -7.23 -7.29 22.96
N VAL A 374 -7.27 -7.02 21.65
CA VAL A 374 -7.39 -8.09 20.63
C VAL A 374 -6.37 -7.94 19.47
N ALA A 375 -5.24 -7.33 19.71
CA ALA A 375 -4.13 -7.32 18.75
C ALA A 375 -3.46 -8.70 18.72
N GLY A 376 -4.00 -9.65 17.97
CA GLY A 376 -3.42 -10.99 17.91
C GLY A 376 -3.84 -11.88 16.75
N ASP A 377 -4.84 -11.54 15.98
CA ASP A 377 -5.36 -12.51 15.01
C ASP A 377 -5.47 -11.93 13.58
N GLN A 378 -4.34 -11.92 12.88
CA GLN A 378 -4.27 -11.52 11.46
C GLN A 378 -5.13 -12.39 10.54
N HIS A 379 -5.48 -13.62 10.96
CA HIS A 379 -6.32 -14.54 10.19
C HIS A 379 -7.80 -14.11 10.07
N VAL A 380 -8.29 -13.27 10.98
CA VAL A 380 -9.68 -12.79 10.96
C VAL A 380 -9.88 -11.73 9.87
N VAL A 381 -8.87 -10.90 9.63
CA VAL A 381 -8.93 -9.80 8.66
C VAL A 381 -9.08 -10.33 7.22
N THR A 382 -8.39 -11.41 6.86
CA THR A 382 -8.41 -11.96 5.50
C THR A 382 -9.78 -12.56 5.13
N ARG A 383 -10.45 -13.23 6.07
CA ARG A 383 -11.81 -13.75 5.85
C ARG A 383 -12.87 -12.64 5.79
N ALA A 384 -12.74 -11.63 6.64
CA ALA A 384 -13.66 -10.49 6.66
C ALA A 384 -13.52 -9.63 5.39
N ALA A 385 -12.30 -9.40 4.90
CA ALA A 385 -12.06 -8.67 3.64
C ALA A 385 -12.73 -9.35 2.44
N VAL A 386 -12.62 -10.67 2.32
CA VAL A 386 -13.29 -11.45 1.27
C VAL A 386 -14.82 -11.41 1.41
N GLN A 387 -15.34 -11.43 2.63
CA GLN A 387 -16.80 -11.34 2.87
C GLN A 387 -17.34 -9.94 2.61
N PHE A 388 -16.55 -8.89 2.81
CA PHE A 388 -17.00 -7.52 2.55
C PHE A 388 -17.01 -7.18 1.06
N VAL A 389 -16.03 -7.56 0.30
CA VAL A 389 -16.11 -7.43 -1.16
C VAL A 389 -17.39 -8.16 -1.66
N ALA A 390 -17.71 -9.31 -1.06
CA ALA A 390 -18.98 -9.99 -1.33
C ALA A 390 -20.21 -9.20 -0.83
N ALA A 391 -20.14 -8.54 0.34
CA ALA A 391 -21.25 -7.77 0.91
C ALA A 391 -21.42 -6.38 0.24
N ALA A 392 -20.33 -5.71 -0.14
CA ALA A 392 -20.39 -4.49 -0.95
C ALA A 392 -20.95 -4.78 -2.35
N VAL A 393 -20.56 -5.91 -2.92
CA VAL A 393 -21.14 -6.46 -4.15
C VAL A 393 -22.62 -6.80 -3.97
N LEU A 394 -23.03 -7.34 -2.82
CA LEU A 394 -24.44 -7.65 -2.51
C LEU A 394 -25.28 -6.37 -2.26
N ALA A 395 -24.73 -5.37 -1.59
CA ALA A 395 -25.41 -4.08 -1.39
C ALA A 395 -25.59 -3.31 -2.73
N CYS A 396 -24.61 -3.40 -3.63
CA CYS A 396 -24.77 -2.93 -5.00
C CYS A 396 -25.79 -3.75 -5.80
N ARG A 397 -26.00 -5.03 -5.46
CA ARG A 397 -26.92 -5.94 -6.15
C ARG A 397 -28.38 -5.46 -6.09
N GLU A 398 -28.82 -4.89 -4.97
CA GLU A 398 -30.18 -4.37 -4.82
C GLU A 398 -30.44 -3.13 -5.70
N GLN A 399 -29.39 -2.36 -6.03
CA GLN A 399 -29.49 -1.20 -6.92
C GLN A 399 -29.32 -1.54 -8.41
N PHE A 400 -28.69 -2.68 -8.75
CA PHE A 400 -28.28 -3.02 -10.12
C PHE A 400 -28.61 -4.46 -10.53
N GLY A 401 -29.74 -5.00 -10.09
CA GLY A 401 -30.16 -6.41 -10.14
C GLY A 401 -29.94 -7.21 -11.44
N ALA A 402 -29.88 -6.58 -12.61
CA ALA A 402 -29.80 -7.32 -13.90
C ALA A 402 -28.35 -7.74 -14.28
N VAL A 403 -27.33 -6.98 -13.85
CA VAL A 403 -25.91 -7.27 -14.18
C VAL A 403 -25.38 -8.41 -13.32
N PHE A 404 -25.83 -8.49 -12.07
CA PHE A 404 -25.37 -9.52 -11.12
C PHE A 404 -26.03 -10.90 -11.33
N ALA A 405 -27.20 -10.95 -11.95
CA ALA A 405 -27.82 -12.22 -12.29
C ALA A 405 -26.93 -13.03 -13.25
N LYS A 406 -26.30 -12.37 -14.22
CA LYS A 406 -25.42 -13.02 -15.20
C LYS A 406 -24.11 -13.57 -14.55
N VAL A 407 -23.52 -12.82 -13.62
CA VAL A 407 -22.30 -13.26 -12.89
C VAL A 407 -22.62 -14.44 -11.97
N ALA A 408 -23.79 -14.47 -11.33
CA ALA A 408 -24.23 -15.58 -10.50
C ALA A 408 -24.54 -16.85 -11.32
N GLU A 409 -25.01 -16.70 -12.55
CA GLU A 409 -25.27 -17.79 -13.48
C GLU A 409 -23.98 -18.40 -14.02
N GLU A 410 -23.00 -17.58 -14.37
CA GLU A 410 -21.65 -18.00 -14.76
C GLU A 410 -20.93 -18.73 -13.62
N ARG A 411 -21.08 -18.26 -12.36
CA ARG A 411 -20.53 -18.92 -11.18
C ARG A 411 -21.13 -20.31 -10.95
N ARG A 412 -22.45 -20.48 -11.12
CA ARG A 412 -23.11 -21.80 -11.04
C ARG A 412 -22.64 -22.73 -12.13
N ALA A 413 -22.40 -22.23 -13.34
CA ALA A 413 -21.86 -23.02 -14.44
C ALA A 413 -20.46 -23.56 -14.14
N VAL A 414 -19.61 -22.78 -13.49
CA VAL A 414 -18.26 -23.20 -13.05
C VAL A 414 -18.36 -24.23 -11.93
N GLU A 415 -19.23 -24.03 -10.93
CA GLU A 415 -19.43 -24.98 -9.83
C GLU A 415 -20.00 -26.33 -10.30
N VAL A 416 -20.93 -26.30 -11.28
CA VAL A 416 -21.47 -27.51 -11.90
C VAL A 416 -20.43 -28.22 -12.77
N HIS A 417 -19.58 -27.49 -13.47
CA HIS A 417 -18.50 -28.08 -14.24
C HIS A 417 -17.41 -28.72 -13.34
N GLN A 418 -17.09 -28.11 -12.23
CA GLN A 418 -16.16 -28.68 -11.22
C GLN A 418 -16.72 -29.95 -10.55
N ALA A 419 -18.03 -29.98 -10.28
CA ALA A 419 -18.69 -31.17 -9.74
C ALA A 419 -18.80 -32.32 -10.77
N ALA A 420 -18.95 -31.98 -12.06
CA ALA A 420 -19.04 -32.98 -13.14
C ALA A 420 -17.70 -33.65 -13.49
N VAL A 421 -16.55 -33.00 -13.15
CA VAL A 421 -15.21 -33.52 -13.47
C VAL A 421 -14.65 -34.46 -12.39
N GLY A 422 -15.36 -34.66 -11.26
CA GLY A 422 -15.08 -35.72 -10.28
C GLY A 422 -13.68 -35.72 -9.68
N ARG A 423 -13.06 -34.57 -9.46
CA ARG A 423 -11.76 -34.46 -8.77
C ARG A 423 -11.92 -34.26 -7.28
N ASP A 424 -11.25 -35.13 -6.54
CA ASP A 424 -11.20 -35.12 -5.07
C ASP A 424 -10.62 -33.80 -4.56
N VAL A 425 -11.45 -33.02 -3.86
CA VAL A 425 -11.17 -31.65 -3.42
C VAL A 425 -10.03 -31.60 -2.37
N ASN A 426 -9.68 -32.73 -1.78
CA ASN A 426 -8.64 -32.83 -0.75
C ASN A 426 -7.21 -33.00 -1.30
N ALA A 427 -7.06 -33.28 -2.61
CA ALA A 427 -5.75 -33.46 -3.24
C ALA A 427 -5.14 -32.17 -3.85
N VAL A 428 -5.86 -31.03 -3.80
CA VAL A 428 -5.46 -29.77 -4.45
C VAL A 428 -5.26 -28.63 -3.44
N ALA A 429 -4.86 -28.97 -2.22
CA ALA A 429 -4.48 -27.96 -1.20
C ALA A 429 -3.16 -27.21 -1.52
N GLY A 430 -2.64 -27.27 -2.72
CA GLY A 430 -1.41 -26.65 -3.18
C GLY A 430 -1.53 -25.72 -4.38
N GLN A 431 -2.73 -25.41 -4.85
CA GLN A 431 -2.88 -24.47 -5.97
C GLN A 431 -3.16 -23.05 -5.49
N TYR A 432 -2.29 -22.15 -5.87
CA TYR A 432 -2.19 -20.76 -5.42
C TYR A 432 -3.26 -19.87 -6.05
N VAL A 433 -4.01 -19.16 -5.23
CA VAL A 433 -4.90 -18.09 -5.67
C VAL A 433 -4.20 -16.76 -5.47
N VAL A 434 -3.71 -16.14 -6.53
CA VAL A 434 -3.35 -14.72 -6.51
C VAL A 434 -4.65 -13.94 -6.60
N ALA A 435 -5.08 -13.34 -5.51
CA ALA A 435 -6.25 -12.46 -5.52
C ALA A 435 -5.78 -11.07 -5.95
N VAL A 436 -6.05 -10.71 -7.19
CA VAL A 436 -5.98 -9.32 -7.65
C VAL A 436 -7.37 -8.73 -7.43
N ALA A 437 -7.51 -7.80 -6.49
CA ALA A 437 -8.71 -7.00 -6.36
C ALA A 437 -8.56 -5.80 -7.30
N ALA A 438 -9.36 -5.75 -8.36
CA ALA A 438 -9.35 -4.65 -9.29
C ALA A 438 -10.62 -3.81 -9.14
N VAL A 439 -10.47 -2.49 -9.08
CA VAL A 439 -11.58 -1.54 -9.16
C VAL A 439 -11.65 -1.05 -10.61
N VAL A 440 -12.74 -1.37 -11.29
CA VAL A 440 -12.91 -1.10 -12.71
C VAL A 440 -13.81 0.12 -12.92
N LEU A 441 -13.38 1.07 -13.75
CA LEU A 441 -14.20 2.17 -14.24
C LEU A 441 -14.59 1.91 -15.71
N ARG A 442 -15.88 1.85 -15.99
CA ARG A 442 -16.39 1.81 -17.36
C ARG A 442 -17.43 2.91 -17.56
N ASN A 443 -17.23 3.78 -18.53
CA ASN A 443 -18.21 4.81 -18.97
C ASN A 443 -18.76 5.69 -17.82
N GLY A 444 -17.90 6.15 -16.92
CA GLY A 444 -18.30 7.05 -15.83
C GLY A 444 -19.04 6.36 -14.65
N THR A 445 -19.20 5.05 -14.68
CA THR A 445 -19.83 4.28 -13.61
C THR A 445 -18.77 3.40 -12.94
N ARG A 446 -18.69 3.44 -11.61
CA ARG A 446 -17.68 2.71 -10.82
C ARG A 446 -18.17 1.29 -10.51
N PHE A 447 -17.37 0.30 -10.85
CA PHE A 447 -17.62 -1.10 -10.50
C PHE A 447 -16.41 -1.66 -9.75
N VAL A 448 -16.67 -2.46 -8.72
CA VAL A 448 -15.66 -3.28 -8.06
C VAL A 448 -15.78 -4.69 -8.63
N GLN A 449 -14.76 -5.15 -9.31
CA GLN A 449 -14.69 -6.51 -9.82
C GLN A 449 -13.60 -7.27 -9.09
N CYS A 450 -13.95 -8.34 -8.41
CA CYS A 450 -13.01 -9.25 -7.78
C CYS A 450 -12.68 -10.35 -8.79
N LEU A 451 -11.44 -10.38 -9.26
CA LEU A 451 -10.97 -11.40 -10.20
C LEU A 451 -10.15 -12.45 -9.45
N ARG A 452 -10.53 -13.71 -9.60
CA ARG A 452 -9.68 -14.85 -9.28
C ARG A 452 -8.85 -15.16 -10.51
N CYS A 453 -7.56 -14.91 -10.48
CA CYS A 453 -6.64 -15.49 -11.43
C CYS A 453 -6.17 -16.84 -10.89
N ALA A 454 -6.52 -17.91 -11.58
CA ALA A 454 -5.89 -19.21 -11.38
C ALA A 454 -4.57 -19.20 -12.15
N VAL A 455 -3.45 -19.39 -11.43
CA VAL A 455 -2.17 -19.64 -12.07
C VAL A 455 -2.02 -21.16 -12.18
N VAL A 456 -1.90 -21.63 -13.41
CA VAL A 456 -1.51 -23.02 -13.74
C VAL A 456 -0.04 -23.23 -13.46
#